data_4d4b9264fa062b1d19694b482abb592a
#
_entry.id   4d4b9264fa062b1d19694b482abb592a
#
_cell.length_a   1.000
_cell.length_b   1.000
_cell.length_c   1.000
_cell.angle_alpha   90.00
_cell.angle_beta   90.00
_cell.angle_gamma   90.00
#
_symmetry.space_group_name_H-M   'P 1'
#
loop_
_entity.id
_entity.type
_entity.pdbx_description
1 polymer ?
#
loop_
_entity_poly.entity_id
_entity_poly.type
_entity_poly.pdbx_seq_one_letter_code
_entity_poly.pdbx_strand_id
1 'polypeptide(L)'
;MPIHRDAQHWCELVGARTPVDERERESIEKFLSLAPVLTDPFNEHADLVHITASAIVVSDAGDKVALHMHKRLNMWLQPGGHIEAGETAAQGALREAEEEIGLSVRHESDGGVFVHVDVHAGPKGHTHLDLRYVVRAPDVAPAPAEGESQLVRWFAWDEAEAIADVGLLGGLRATKALLGI
;
A
#
# COMPACT_ATOMS: atom_id res chain seq x y z
N MET A 1 -20.20 3.23 -4.83
CA MET A 1 -20.11 2.56 -3.52
C MET A 1 -20.07 3.59 -2.41
N PRO A 2 -20.64 3.36 -1.21
CA PRO A 2 -20.46 4.27 -0.08
C PRO A 2 -18.96 4.31 0.27
N ILE A 3 -18.45 5.52 0.51
CA ILE A 3 -17.09 5.73 0.97
C ILE A 3 -17.07 5.28 2.42
N HIS A 4 -16.50 4.08 2.68
CA HIS A 4 -16.37 3.57 4.04
C HIS A 4 -15.20 4.27 4.74
N ARG A 5 -15.51 5.43 5.34
CA ARG A 5 -14.60 6.15 6.25
C ARG A 5 -14.75 5.71 7.70
N ASP A 6 -15.54 4.68 7.92
CA ASP A 6 -15.79 4.13 9.24
C ASP A 6 -14.66 3.18 9.64
N ALA A 7 -14.01 3.48 10.75
CA ALA A 7 -12.96 2.64 11.32
C ALA A 7 -13.44 1.21 11.62
N GLN A 8 -14.71 1.01 11.93
CA GLN A 8 -15.27 -0.31 12.19
C GLN A 8 -15.20 -1.22 10.97
N HIS A 9 -15.57 -0.70 9.78
CA HIS A 9 -15.47 -1.46 8.53
C HIS A 9 -14.02 -1.98 8.28
N TRP A 10 -13.03 -1.13 8.51
CA TRP A 10 -11.63 -1.51 8.34
C TRP A 10 -11.14 -2.48 9.40
N CYS A 11 -11.62 -2.34 10.65
CA CYS A 11 -11.33 -3.32 11.69
C CYS A 11 -11.87 -4.71 11.34
N GLU A 12 -13.06 -4.80 10.75
CA GLU A 12 -13.65 -6.07 10.30
C GLU A 12 -12.81 -6.69 9.18
N LEU A 13 -12.43 -5.90 8.15
CA LEU A 13 -11.61 -6.39 7.04
C LEU A 13 -10.21 -6.82 7.48
N VAL A 14 -9.53 -5.99 8.27
CA VAL A 14 -8.19 -6.28 8.79
C VAL A 14 -8.23 -7.46 9.76
N GLY A 15 -9.23 -7.53 10.64
CA GLY A 15 -9.38 -8.63 11.60
C GLY A 15 -9.71 -9.98 10.95
N ALA A 16 -10.27 -9.99 9.75
CA ALA A 16 -10.55 -11.21 9.00
C ALA A 16 -9.33 -11.77 8.23
N ARG A 17 -8.21 -11.05 8.20
CA ARG A 17 -7.03 -11.49 7.48
C ARG A 17 -6.29 -12.63 8.19
N THR A 18 -5.76 -13.55 7.40
CA THR A 18 -4.72 -14.48 7.84
C THR A 18 -3.36 -13.84 7.56
N PRO A 19 -2.56 -13.53 8.57
CA PRO A 19 -1.29 -12.85 8.38
C PRO A 19 -0.30 -13.74 7.61
N VAL A 20 0.48 -13.13 6.71
CA VAL A 20 1.49 -13.83 5.91
C VAL A 20 2.77 -14.07 6.71
N ASP A 21 3.03 -13.25 7.72
CA ASP A 21 4.18 -13.36 8.62
C ASP A 21 3.90 -12.73 9.99
N GLU A 22 4.91 -12.77 10.87
CA GLU A 22 4.82 -12.25 12.23
C GLU A 22 4.62 -10.72 12.25
N ARG A 23 5.24 -10.00 11.31
CA ARG A 23 5.08 -8.54 11.22
C ARG A 23 3.66 -8.14 10.86
N GLU A 24 3.03 -8.82 9.89
CA GLU A 24 1.63 -8.55 9.57
C GLU A 24 0.72 -8.90 10.76
N ARG A 25 1.00 -9.98 11.49
CA ARG A 25 0.25 -10.32 12.71
C ARG A 25 0.30 -9.17 13.74
N GLU A 26 1.50 -8.66 14.03
CA GLU A 26 1.66 -7.51 14.94
C GLU A 26 0.98 -6.25 14.39
N SER A 27 1.02 -6.02 13.08
CA SER A 27 0.36 -4.90 12.42
C SER A 27 -1.16 -5.00 12.53
N ILE A 28 -1.74 -6.19 12.36
CA ILE A 28 -3.17 -6.44 12.58
C ILE A 28 -3.56 -6.10 14.02
N GLU A 29 -2.81 -6.61 15.01
CA GLU A 29 -3.07 -6.32 16.43
C GLU A 29 -3.02 -4.82 16.75
N LYS A 30 -2.00 -4.11 16.25
CA LYS A 30 -1.87 -2.66 16.41
C LYS A 30 -3.00 -1.91 15.72
N PHE A 31 -3.34 -2.28 14.47
CA PHE A 31 -4.44 -1.69 13.73
C PHE A 31 -5.74 -1.78 14.52
N LEU A 32 -6.10 -2.97 14.99
CA LEU A 32 -7.33 -3.24 15.75
C LEU A 32 -7.36 -2.53 17.11
N SER A 33 -6.22 -2.18 17.67
CA SER A 33 -6.13 -1.41 18.91
C SER A 33 -6.23 0.10 18.68
N LEU A 34 -5.72 0.61 17.55
CA LEU A 34 -5.60 2.04 17.29
C LEU A 34 -6.77 2.60 16.46
N ALA A 35 -7.22 1.88 15.44
CA ALA A 35 -8.23 2.37 14.51
C ALA A 35 -9.59 2.69 15.16
N PRO A 36 -10.11 1.90 16.14
CA PRO A 36 -11.44 2.13 16.71
C PRO A 36 -11.63 3.46 17.43
N VAL A 37 -10.54 4.11 17.87
CA VAL A 37 -10.60 5.38 18.61
C VAL A 37 -10.43 6.60 17.70
N LEU A 38 -10.15 6.42 16.42
CA LEU A 38 -9.97 7.50 15.45
C LEU A 38 -11.32 8.08 15.03
N THR A 39 -11.48 9.40 15.12
CA THR A 39 -12.73 10.10 14.74
C THR A 39 -12.79 10.38 13.24
N ASP A 40 -11.66 10.63 12.60
CA ASP A 40 -11.51 10.80 11.13
C ASP A 40 -10.28 10.04 10.69
N PRO A 41 -10.38 8.71 10.51
CA PRO A 41 -9.22 7.82 10.39
C PRO A 41 -8.38 8.04 9.13
N PHE A 42 -8.88 8.76 8.11
CA PHE A 42 -8.14 9.06 6.88
C PHE A 42 -7.51 10.44 6.86
N ASN A 43 -7.74 11.24 7.88
CA ASN A 43 -7.29 12.63 7.91
C ASN A 43 -6.00 12.77 8.73
N GLU A 44 -4.88 12.98 8.06
CA GLU A 44 -3.56 13.17 8.70
C GLU A 44 -3.50 14.39 9.64
N HIS A 45 -4.45 15.32 9.53
CA HIS A 45 -4.53 16.51 10.38
C HIS A 45 -5.42 16.32 11.62
N ALA A 46 -6.23 15.26 11.66
CA ALA A 46 -7.11 14.97 12.78
C ALA A 46 -6.39 14.25 13.92
N ASP A 47 -5.44 13.37 13.61
CA ASP A 47 -4.67 12.59 14.57
C ASP A 47 -3.25 12.28 14.02
N LEU A 48 -2.30 12.05 14.93
CA LEU A 48 -0.98 11.52 14.55
C LEU A 48 -1.05 10.06 14.07
N VAL A 49 -2.11 9.35 14.39
CA VAL A 49 -2.42 8.01 13.87
C VAL A 49 -3.51 8.13 12.82
N HIS A 50 -3.27 7.64 11.62
CA HIS A 50 -4.28 7.66 10.55
C HIS A 50 -4.04 6.52 9.55
N ILE A 51 -5.09 6.21 8.78
CA ILE A 51 -5.03 5.19 7.75
C ILE A 51 -4.43 5.79 6.48
N THR A 52 -3.48 5.07 5.89
CA THR A 52 -2.89 5.33 4.58
C THR A 52 -3.20 4.19 3.62
N ALA A 53 -2.92 4.40 2.34
CA ALA A 53 -3.09 3.37 1.34
C ALA A 53 -1.89 3.29 0.42
N SER A 54 -1.45 2.07 0.09
CA SER A 54 -0.35 1.82 -0.83
C SER A 54 -0.68 0.68 -1.80
N ALA A 55 0.11 0.55 -2.85
CA ALA A 55 -0.13 -0.41 -3.91
C ALA A 55 1.09 -1.27 -4.22
N ILE A 56 0.92 -2.59 -4.28
CA ILE A 56 1.87 -3.49 -4.94
C ILE A 56 1.51 -3.48 -6.42
N VAL A 57 2.34 -2.80 -7.22
CA VAL A 57 2.13 -2.62 -8.66
C VAL A 57 2.73 -3.81 -9.40
N VAL A 58 1.87 -4.65 -9.95
CA VAL A 58 2.25 -5.90 -10.63
C VAL A 58 2.11 -5.73 -12.14
N SER A 59 3.06 -6.23 -12.91
CA SER A 59 2.96 -6.27 -14.37
C SER A 59 1.71 -7.04 -14.84
N ASP A 60 1.19 -6.71 -16.00
CA ASP A 60 0.05 -7.44 -16.59
C ASP A 60 0.34 -8.94 -16.76
N ALA A 61 1.60 -9.30 -17.03
CA ALA A 61 2.04 -10.68 -17.09
C ALA A 61 2.15 -11.37 -15.71
N GLY A 62 2.20 -10.61 -14.62
CA GLY A 62 2.31 -11.13 -13.26
C GLY A 62 3.72 -11.51 -12.82
N ASP A 63 4.73 -11.27 -13.63
CA ASP A 63 6.11 -11.71 -13.45
C ASP A 63 7.03 -10.68 -12.77
N LYS A 64 6.58 -9.43 -12.64
CA LYS A 64 7.35 -8.31 -12.10
C LYS A 64 6.53 -7.41 -11.20
N VAL A 65 7.23 -6.66 -10.35
CA VAL A 65 6.67 -5.57 -9.54
C VAL A 65 7.42 -4.26 -9.81
N ALA A 66 6.69 -3.14 -9.85
CA ALA A 66 7.30 -1.82 -9.95
C ALA A 66 7.50 -1.24 -8.55
N LEU A 67 8.71 -0.75 -8.29
CA LEU A 67 9.08 -0.05 -7.06
C LEU A 67 9.74 1.29 -7.41
N HIS A 68 9.61 2.25 -6.49
CA HIS A 68 10.30 3.51 -6.58
C HIS A 68 11.38 3.65 -5.48
N MET A 69 12.43 4.40 -5.78
CA MET A 69 13.45 4.76 -4.79
C MET A 69 12.93 5.93 -3.96
N HIS A 70 12.52 5.67 -2.73
CA HIS A 70 12.00 6.71 -1.84
C HIS A 70 13.09 7.72 -1.48
N LYS A 71 12.89 9.00 -1.86
CA LYS A 71 13.93 10.07 -1.81
C LYS A 71 14.55 10.28 -0.43
N ARG A 72 13.75 10.22 0.64
CA ARG A 72 14.22 10.49 2.01
C ARG A 72 14.78 9.25 2.70
N LEU A 73 14.20 8.09 2.45
CA LEU A 73 14.60 6.83 3.10
C LEU A 73 15.73 6.13 2.35
N ASN A 74 15.96 6.50 1.08
CA ASN A 74 16.96 5.91 0.19
C ASN A 74 16.85 4.38 0.13
N MET A 75 15.62 3.91 -0.04
CA MET A 75 15.29 2.48 -0.16
C MET A 75 14.16 2.28 -1.18
N TRP A 76 14.11 1.10 -1.78
CA TRP A 76 13.05 0.73 -2.72
C TRP A 76 11.78 0.41 -1.95
N LEU A 77 10.68 1.08 -2.31
CA LEU A 77 9.38 0.91 -1.69
C LEU A 77 8.27 0.77 -2.74
N GLN A 78 7.16 0.25 -2.33
CA GLN A 78 5.90 0.36 -3.05
C GLN A 78 5.41 1.81 -3.00
N PRO A 79 4.67 2.31 -4.03
CA PRO A 79 4.01 3.60 -3.99
C PRO A 79 2.89 3.62 -2.96
N GLY A 80 2.67 4.79 -2.35
CA GLY A 80 1.59 4.97 -1.39
C GLY A 80 1.70 6.24 -0.56
N GLY A 81 0.57 6.66 -0.01
CA GLY A 81 0.47 7.88 0.76
C GLY A 81 -0.88 8.07 1.44
N HIS A 82 -1.23 9.33 1.66
CA HIS A 82 -2.47 9.70 2.33
C HIS A 82 -3.69 9.52 1.41
N ILE A 83 -4.82 9.23 2.01
CA ILE A 83 -6.10 9.10 1.32
C ILE A 83 -6.77 10.48 1.32
N GLU A 84 -7.04 11.03 0.14
CA GLU A 84 -7.63 12.35 0.01
C GLU A 84 -9.11 12.40 0.40
N ALA A 85 -9.61 13.62 0.62
CA ALA A 85 -11.02 13.83 0.94
C ALA A 85 -11.92 13.35 -0.20
N GLY A 86 -12.80 12.40 0.10
CA GLY A 86 -13.71 11.82 -0.90
C GLY A 86 -13.22 10.54 -1.56
N GLU A 87 -11.96 10.13 -1.33
CA GLU A 87 -11.44 8.86 -1.82
C GLU A 87 -11.80 7.69 -0.90
N THR A 88 -11.91 6.52 -1.50
CA THR A 88 -11.76 5.24 -0.79
C THR A 88 -10.27 4.90 -0.66
N ALA A 89 -9.90 3.97 0.24
CA ALA A 89 -8.52 3.53 0.37
C ALA A 89 -7.97 2.92 -0.95
N ALA A 90 -8.81 2.17 -1.69
CA ALA A 90 -8.42 1.64 -2.99
C ALA A 90 -8.16 2.74 -4.03
N GLN A 91 -8.95 3.82 -4.03
CA GLN A 91 -8.73 4.97 -4.93
C GLN A 91 -7.44 5.71 -4.56
N GLY A 92 -7.18 5.93 -3.27
CA GLY A 92 -5.92 6.54 -2.80
C GLY A 92 -4.71 5.71 -3.24
N ALA A 93 -4.73 4.39 -3.04
CA ALA A 93 -3.66 3.49 -3.50
C ALA A 93 -3.44 3.55 -5.02
N LEU A 94 -4.52 3.67 -5.79
CA LEU A 94 -4.45 3.78 -7.25
C LEU A 94 -3.81 5.11 -7.68
N ARG A 95 -4.28 6.24 -7.12
CA ARG A 95 -3.77 7.58 -7.41
C ARG A 95 -2.28 7.69 -7.07
N GLU A 96 -1.87 7.28 -5.87
CA GLU A 96 -0.47 7.30 -5.44
C GLU A 96 0.42 6.43 -6.38
N ALA A 97 -0.09 5.27 -6.79
CA ALA A 97 0.63 4.43 -7.74
C ALA A 97 0.81 5.11 -9.11
N GLU A 98 -0.22 5.80 -9.63
CA GLU A 98 -0.11 6.55 -10.89
C GLU A 98 0.88 7.71 -10.78
N GLU A 99 0.87 8.46 -9.70
CA GLU A 99 1.74 9.61 -9.47
C GLU A 99 3.20 9.20 -9.29
N GLU A 100 3.47 8.23 -8.39
CA GLU A 100 4.83 7.86 -8.00
C GLU A 100 5.51 6.88 -8.96
N ILE A 101 4.74 6.02 -9.65
CA ILE A 101 5.28 5.07 -10.65
C ILE A 101 5.18 5.63 -12.06
N GLY A 102 4.20 6.50 -12.33
CA GLY A 102 4.02 7.09 -13.66
C GLY A 102 3.56 6.09 -14.71
N LEU A 103 2.74 5.14 -14.31
CA LEU A 103 2.10 4.15 -15.19
C LEU A 103 0.59 4.23 -15.02
N SER A 104 -0.16 3.96 -16.09
CA SER A 104 -1.60 3.76 -15.96
C SER A 104 -1.85 2.44 -15.23
N VAL A 105 -2.32 2.52 -14.00
CA VAL A 105 -2.62 1.36 -13.17
C VAL A 105 -4.12 1.10 -13.07
N ARG A 106 -4.50 -0.13 -12.74
CA ARG A 106 -5.90 -0.50 -12.55
C ARG A 106 -6.07 -1.53 -11.46
N HIS A 107 -7.20 -1.48 -10.79
CA HIS A 107 -7.66 -2.61 -9.98
C HIS A 107 -8.26 -3.70 -10.88
N GLU A 108 -8.13 -4.97 -10.48
CA GLU A 108 -8.73 -6.11 -11.17
C GLU A 108 -10.22 -6.29 -10.83
N SER A 109 -10.70 -5.64 -9.77
CA SER A 109 -12.09 -5.71 -9.33
C SER A 109 -12.57 -4.37 -8.78
N ASP A 110 -13.87 -4.15 -8.80
CA ASP A 110 -14.49 -2.99 -8.15
C ASP A 110 -14.18 -3.00 -6.64
N GLY A 111 -13.61 -1.87 -6.15
CA GLY A 111 -13.19 -1.70 -4.75
C GLY A 111 -11.76 -2.16 -4.46
N GLY A 112 -11.05 -2.71 -5.44
CA GLY A 112 -9.65 -3.15 -5.32
C GLY A 112 -9.48 -4.47 -4.58
N VAL A 113 -8.27 -5.02 -4.62
CA VAL A 113 -7.89 -6.25 -3.90
C VAL A 113 -6.97 -5.87 -2.75
N PHE A 114 -7.51 -5.82 -1.54
CA PHE A 114 -6.75 -5.59 -0.31
C PHE A 114 -5.94 -6.86 0.04
N VAL A 115 -4.62 -6.73 0.14
CA VAL A 115 -3.71 -7.88 0.22
C VAL A 115 -2.87 -7.94 1.48
N HIS A 116 -2.62 -6.81 2.15
CA HIS A 116 -1.71 -6.76 3.29
C HIS A 116 -1.97 -5.52 4.15
N VAL A 117 -1.63 -5.57 5.42
CA VAL A 117 -1.60 -4.41 6.32
C VAL A 117 -0.25 -4.27 6.99
N ASP A 118 0.26 -3.03 7.07
CA ASP A 118 1.48 -2.71 7.80
C ASP A 118 1.28 -1.49 8.69
N VAL A 119 1.71 -1.57 9.94
CA VAL A 119 1.68 -0.44 10.86
C VAL A 119 3.10 0.02 11.13
N HIS A 120 3.42 1.23 10.66
CA HIS A 120 4.77 1.76 10.72
C HIS A 120 4.81 3.26 11.09
N ALA A 121 6.00 3.71 11.49
CA ALA A 121 6.24 5.13 11.74
C ALA A 121 6.24 5.91 10.43
N GLY A 122 5.45 6.97 10.38
CA GLY A 122 5.44 7.98 9.33
C GLY A 122 6.34 9.17 9.66
N PRO A 123 6.41 10.17 8.76
CA PRO A 123 7.12 11.42 9.01
C PRO A 123 6.47 12.20 10.16
N LYS A 124 7.24 13.13 10.77
CA LYS A 124 6.76 14.05 11.82
C LYS A 124 6.14 13.38 13.05
N GLY A 125 6.48 12.12 13.33
CA GLY A 125 5.97 11.37 14.48
C GLY A 125 4.59 10.74 14.24
N HIS A 126 4.11 10.70 13.02
CA HIS A 126 2.88 10.00 12.67
C HIS A 126 3.05 8.48 12.75
N THR A 127 1.94 7.79 12.92
CA THR A 127 1.83 6.34 12.78
C THR A 127 0.84 6.05 11.65
N HIS A 128 1.33 5.40 10.61
CA HIS A 128 0.52 5.00 9.46
C HIS A 128 -0.06 3.60 9.68
N LEU A 129 -1.36 3.49 9.50
CA LEU A 129 -2.09 2.24 9.42
C LEU A 129 -2.28 1.94 7.92
N ASP A 130 -1.26 1.36 7.29
CA ASP A 130 -1.17 1.25 5.84
C ASP A 130 -1.93 0.05 5.28
N LEU A 131 -2.95 0.33 4.45
CA LEU A 131 -3.74 -0.67 3.74
C LEU A 131 -3.15 -0.88 2.34
N ARG A 132 -2.66 -2.09 2.05
CA ARG A 132 -1.99 -2.41 0.79
C ARG A 132 -2.89 -3.13 -0.19
N TYR A 133 -2.93 -2.60 -1.40
CA TYR A 133 -3.72 -3.12 -2.52
C TYR A 133 -2.83 -3.69 -3.60
N VAL A 134 -3.35 -4.64 -4.38
CA VAL A 134 -2.72 -5.06 -5.64
C VAL A 134 -3.34 -4.28 -6.78
N VAL A 135 -2.49 -3.73 -7.64
CA VAL A 135 -2.89 -3.09 -8.90
C VAL A 135 -2.08 -3.66 -10.06
N ARG A 136 -2.62 -3.58 -11.26
CA ARG A 136 -1.96 -4.02 -12.50
C ARG A 136 -1.54 -2.83 -13.35
N ALA A 137 -0.41 -3.00 -14.02
CA ALA A 137 0.11 -2.03 -14.98
C ALA A 137 0.75 -2.73 -16.18
N PRO A 138 0.76 -2.08 -17.37
CA PRO A 138 1.52 -2.57 -18.51
C PRO A 138 3.03 -2.52 -18.20
N ASP A 139 3.78 -3.54 -18.65
CA ASP A 139 5.25 -3.60 -18.53
C ASP A 139 5.90 -2.67 -19.56
N VAL A 140 5.80 -1.37 -19.30
CA VAL A 140 6.43 -0.31 -20.09
C VAL A 140 7.35 0.53 -19.20
N ALA A 141 8.13 1.41 -19.80
CA ALA A 141 9.03 2.29 -19.05
C ALA A 141 8.20 3.25 -18.16
N PRO A 142 8.47 3.31 -16.84
CA PRO A 142 7.84 4.25 -15.94
C PRO A 142 8.14 5.71 -16.31
N ALA A 143 7.17 6.59 -16.09
CA ALA A 143 7.31 8.03 -16.31
C ALA A 143 6.65 8.83 -15.16
N PRO A 144 7.23 8.79 -13.94
CA PRO A 144 6.65 9.42 -12.76
C PRO A 144 6.50 10.94 -12.92
N ALA A 145 5.54 11.50 -12.20
CA ALA A 145 5.24 12.93 -12.24
C ALA A 145 6.44 13.80 -11.84
N GLU A 146 6.44 15.05 -12.28
CA GLU A 146 7.42 16.04 -11.85
C GLU A 146 7.29 16.24 -10.33
N GLY A 147 8.43 16.18 -9.62
CA GLY A 147 8.42 16.24 -8.15
C GLY A 147 8.55 14.85 -7.51
N GLU A 148 8.12 13.78 -8.18
CA GLU A 148 8.28 12.42 -7.70
C GLU A 148 9.69 11.85 -7.92
N SER A 149 9.97 10.68 -7.32
CA SER A 149 11.23 9.97 -7.56
C SER A 149 11.33 9.53 -9.01
N GLN A 150 12.35 9.98 -9.72
CA GLN A 150 12.60 9.55 -11.10
C GLN A 150 13.27 8.17 -11.17
N LEU A 151 13.63 7.59 -10.03
CA LEU A 151 14.17 6.23 -9.94
C LEU A 151 13.01 5.26 -9.67
N VAL A 152 12.37 4.82 -10.73
CA VAL A 152 11.34 3.79 -10.73
C VAL A 152 11.79 2.65 -11.64
N ARG A 153 11.63 1.40 -11.18
CA ARG A 153 12.04 0.21 -11.94
C ARG A 153 11.08 -0.94 -11.74
N TRP A 154 10.99 -1.76 -12.77
CA TRP A 154 10.47 -3.10 -12.70
C TRP A 154 11.52 -4.07 -12.14
N PHE A 155 11.12 -4.91 -11.21
CA PHE A 155 11.91 -5.97 -10.59
C PHE A 155 11.23 -7.32 -10.77
N ALA A 156 11.99 -8.36 -11.09
CA ALA A 156 11.50 -9.72 -10.91
C ALA A 156 11.22 -9.96 -9.42
N TRP A 157 10.33 -10.90 -9.08
CA TRP A 157 9.92 -11.14 -7.70
C TRP A 157 11.10 -11.40 -6.77
N ASP A 158 12.04 -12.26 -7.17
CA ASP A 158 13.21 -12.60 -6.35
C ASP A 158 14.15 -11.39 -6.14
N GLU A 159 14.29 -10.54 -7.16
CA GLU A 159 15.06 -9.29 -7.04
C GLU A 159 14.38 -8.31 -6.09
N ALA A 160 13.04 -8.16 -6.18
CA ALA A 160 12.27 -7.30 -5.29
C ALA A 160 12.36 -7.78 -3.83
N GLU A 161 12.19 -9.07 -3.59
CA GLU A 161 12.30 -9.65 -2.24
C GLU A 161 13.70 -9.47 -1.65
N ALA A 162 14.77 -9.57 -2.46
CA ALA A 162 16.14 -9.43 -2.00
C ALA A 162 16.51 -8.02 -1.54
N ILE A 163 15.80 -6.99 -2.02
CA ILE A 163 16.06 -5.57 -1.68
C ILE A 163 15.00 -4.98 -0.77
N ALA A 164 13.92 -5.70 -0.52
CA ALA A 164 12.79 -5.25 0.30
C ALA A 164 13.19 -5.13 1.78
N ASP A 165 12.68 -4.09 2.42
CA ASP A 165 12.62 -4.09 3.88
C ASP A 165 11.56 -5.09 4.37
N VAL A 166 11.51 -5.27 5.68
CA VAL A 166 10.58 -6.24 6.28
C VAL A 166 9.10 -5.93 6.02
N GLY A 167 8.75 -4.65 5.88
CA GLY A 167 7.39 -4.22 5.59
C GLY A 167 6.99 -4.52 4.14
N LEU A 168 7.81 -4.11 3.18
CA LEU A 168 7.59 -4.41 1.75
C LEU A 168 7.58 -5.92 1.51
N LEU A 169 8.51 -6.67 2.12
CA LEU A 169 8.62 -8.11 1.96
C LEU A 169 7.32 -8.85 2.31
N GLY A 170 6.63 -8.44 3.39
CA GLY A 170 5.30 -8.97 3.76
C GLY A 170 4.26 -8.74 2.65
N GLY A 171 4.19 -7.53 2.10
CA GLY A 171 3.29 -7.19 0.99
C GLY A 171 3.58 -7.99 -0.28
N LEU A 172 4.87 -8.17 -0.63
CA LEU A 172 5.27 -8.99 -1.79
C LEU A 172 4.85 -10.46 -1.62
N ARG A 173 5.11 -11.05 -0.46
CA ARG A 173 4.71 -12.43 -0.14
C ARG A 173 3.20 -12.63 -0.16
N ALA A 174 2.45 -11.70 0.43
CA ALA A 174 0.99 -11.74 0.40
C ALA A 174 0.46 -11.68 -1.03
N THR A 175 1.07 -10.84 -1.87
CA THR A 175 0.69 -10.72 -3.29
C THR A 175 1.04 -11.99 -4.07
N LYS A 176 2.23 -12.57 -3.88
CA LYS A 176 2.60 -13.86 -4.51
C LYS A 176 1.63 -14.97 -4.13
N ALA A 177 1.27 -15.08 -2.85
CA ALA A 177 0.29 -16.06 -2.38
C ALA A 177 -1.08 -15.88 -3.05
N LEU A 178 -1.54 -14.63 -3.22
CA LEU A 178 -2.76 -14.29 -3.94
C LEU A 178 -2.70 -14.72 -5.41
N LEU A 179 -1.55 -14.52 -6.06
CA LEU A 179 -1.34 -14.84 -7.48
C LEU A 179 -1.04 -16.33 -7.74
N GLY A 180 -0.73 -17.10 -6.70
CA GLY A 180 -0.40 -18.52 -6.79
C GLY A 180 1.00 -18.78 -7.37
N ILE A 181 1.96 -17.89 -7.11
CA ILE A 181 3.36 -17.96 -7.59
C ILE A 181 4.36 -17.96 -6.44
#